data_df901df55007f6cb2c9bebfcaa23a590
#
_entry.id   df901df55007f6cb2c9bebfcaa23a590
#
_cell.length_a   1.000
_cell.length_b   1.000
_cell.length_c   1.000
_cell.angle_alpha   90.00
_cell.angle_beta   90.00
_cell.angle_gamma   90.00
#
_symmetry.space_group_name_H-M   'P 1'
#
loop_
_entity.id
_entity.type
_entity.pdbx_description
1 polymer ?
#
loop_
_entity_poly.entity_id
_entity_poly.type
_entity_poly.pdbx_seq_one_letter_code
_entity_poly.pdbx_strand_id
1 'polypeptide(L)'
;MKKLLLVSAMFVSLSASAEISLFGPGGPHVPLLEVAKNYQTMTGKEVKVYFGPQATWNEEAKAKADILFGASEQSALAIANDHADKFDIHQIEPVYLREAVILVKPGNPKKITGIQDLISKDVGIVVNDGHGQSNTSGTGVWEDIVGRLANIESVSKFRNHIVLFAPNSGSARKAFLEDEKVDAWITWKDWAIANPLLGEMVEIEPELKVYRDFNIVLKNHASADEEAFFQFLKSDSAYQVFKKYGWFK
;
A
#
# COMPACT_ATOMS: atom_id res chain seq x y z
N MET A 1 33.22 -16.50 -65.20
CA MET A 1 31.91 -16.50 -64.56
C MET A 1 32.13 -16.41 -63.04
N LYS A 2 32.01 -15.20 -62.45
CA LYS A 2 32.17 -15.00 -60.98
C LYS A 2 30.79 -15.10 -60.38
N LYS A 3 30.57 -16.09 -59.49
CA LYS A 3 29.34 -16.20 -58.68
C LYS A 3 29.43 -15.26 -57.51
N LEU A 4 28.55 -14.31 -57.47
CA LEU A 4 28.33 -13.40 -56.33
C LEU A 4 27.43 -14.15 -55.31
N LEU A 5 27.95 -14.48 -54.14
CA LEU A 5 27.17 -14.96 -53.00
C LEU A 5 26.61 -13.75 -52.26
N LEU A 6 25.30 -13.55 -52.35
CA LEU A 6 24.56 -12.62 -51.48
C LEU A 6 24.42 -13.25 -50.11
N VAL A 7 25.13 -12.75 -49.11
CA VAL A 7 24.86 -13.09 -47.68
C VAL A 7 23.79 -12.13 -47.19
N SER A 8 22.57 -12.67 -47.01
CA SER A 8 21.47 -11.94 -46.39
C SER A 8 21.68 -11.91 -44.88
N ALA A 9 22.11 -10.78 -44.35
CA ALA A 9 22.20 -10.57 -42.92
C ALA A 9 20.79 -10.35 -42.35
N MET A 10 20.28 -11.35 -41.65
CA MET A 10 19.02 -11.26 -40.89
C MET A 10 19.27 -10.41 -39.65
N PHE A 11 18.91 -9.13 -39.67
CA PHE A 11 18.87 -8.29 -38.48
C PHE A 11 17.73 -8.76 -37.61
N VAL A 12 18.03 -9.53 -36.56
CA VAL A 12 17.13 -9.77 -35.44
C VAL A 12 17.09 -8.46 -34.65
N SER A 13 16.08 -7.65 -34.88
CA SER A 13 15.79 -6.50 -34.02
C SER A 13 15.40 -7.05 -32.63
N LEU A 14 16.34 -7.05 -31.68
CA LEU A 14 15.99 -7.14 -30.28
C LEU A 14 15.19 -5.86 -29.94
N SER A 15 13.88 -5.94 -29.98
CA SER A 15 13.04 -4.93 -29.36
C SER A 15 13.33 -4.98 -27.86
N ALA A 16 14.09 -4.02 -27.34
CA ALA A 16 14.18 -3.81 -25.90
C ALA A 16 12.74 -3.56 -25.44
N SER A 17 12.19 -4.51 -24.69
CA SER A 17 10.88 -4.32 -24.06
C SER A 17 11.03 -3.14 -23.09
N ALA A 18 10.21 -2.12 -23.24
CA ALA A 18 10.22 -1.01 -22.31
C ALA A 18 9.84 -1.53 -20.91
N GLU A 19 10.54 -1.05 -19.90
CA GLU A 19 10.24 -1.33 -18.50
C GLU A 19 8.85 -0.77 -18.14
N ILE A 20 8.06 -1.54 -17.41
CA ILE A 20 6.77 -1.08 -16.87
C ILE A 20 7.01 -0.56 -15.46
N SER A 21 6.67 0.69 -15.20
CA SER A 21 6.99 1.37 -13.94
C SER A 21 5.75 1.73 -13.14
N LEU A 22 5.67 1.22 -11.89
CA LEU A 22 4.60 1.51 -10.94
C LEU A 22 5.08 2.45 -9.85
N PHE A 23 4.26 3.42 -9.46
CA PHE A 23 4.58 4.37 -8.39
C PHE A 23 3.44 4.49 -7.39
N GLY A 24 3.75 4.50 -6.08
CA GLY A 24 2.75 4.67 -5.04
C GLY A 24 3.26 4.55 -3.61
N PRO A 25 2.35 4.48 -2.61
CA PRO A 25 2.70 4.42 -1.20
C PRO A 25 3.30 3.08 -0.78
N GLY A 26 3.99 3.09 0.37
CA GLY A 26 4.70 1.91 0.87
C GLY A 26 3.82 0.73 1.31
N GLY A 27 2.52 0.92 1.60
CA GLY A 27 1.67 -0.15 2.15
C GLY A 27 1.64 -1.42 1.30
N PRO A 28 1.23 -1.36 0.03
CA PRO A 28 1.06 -2.55 -0.83
C PRO A 28 2.36 -3.11 -1.42
N HIS A 29 3.53 -2.58 -1.09
CA HIS A 29 4.77 -2.89 -1.82
C HIS A 29 5.16 -4.38 -1.79
N VAL A 30 4.98 -5.08 -0.67
CA VAL A 30 5.42 -6.48 -0.55
C VAL A 30 4.70 -7.40 -1.55
N PRO A 31 3.36 -7.46 -1.60
CA PRO A 31 2.67 -8.24 -2.61
C PRO A 31 2.92 -7.73 -4.04
N LEU A 32 3.05 -6.40 -4.25
CA LEU A 32 3.33 -5.85 -5.58
C LEU A 32 4.68 -6.29 -6.13
N LEU A 33 5.73 -6.33 -5.31
CA LEU A 33 7.04 -6.83 -5.72
C LEU A 33 6.99 -8.32 -6.10
N GLU A 34 6.23 -9.14 -5.35
CA GLU A 34 6.05 -10.55 -5.69
C GLU A 34 5.26 -10.71 -7.00
N VAL A 35 4.19 -9.93 -7.21
CA VAL A 35 3.40 -9.93 -8.45
C VAL A 35 4.24 -9.49 -9.64
N ALA A 36 5.01 -8.41 -9.51
CA ALA A 36 5.92 -7.93 -10.55
C ALA A 36 6.95 -8.99 -10.96
N LYS A 37 7.56 -9.64 -9.97
CA LYS A 37 8.51 -10.74 -10.21
C LYS A 37 7.87 -11.92 -10.93
N ASN A 38 6.66 -12.32 -10.52
CA ASN A 38 5.92 -13.41 -11.15
C ASN A 38 5.60 -13.08 -12.62
N TYR A 39 5.12 -11.87 -12.88
CA TYR A 39 4.84 -11.40 -14.24
C TYR A 39 6.09 -11.39 -15.11
N GLN A 40 7.20 -10.85 -14.60
CA GLN A 40 8.48 -10.86 -15.30
C GLN A 40 8.96 -12.28 -15.60
N THR A 41 8.81 -13.22 -14.66
CA THR A 41 9.16 -14.63 -14.88
C THR A 41 8.32 -15.26 -15.97
N MET A 42 7.03 -14.94 -16.06
CA MET A 42 6.10 -15.50 -17.05
C MET A 42 6.26 -14.91 -18.44
N THR A 43 6.58 -13.62 -18.53
CA THR A 43 6.52 -12.86 -19.80
C THR A 43 7.88 -12.39 -20.32
N GLY A 44 8.90 -12.39 -19.47
CA GLY A 44 10.20 -11.78 -19.76
C GLY A 44 10.19 -10.24 -19.70
N LYS A 45 9.06 -9.59 -19.36
CA LYS A 45 8.93 -8.14 -19.32
C LYS A 45 9.33 -7.60 -17.95
N GLU A 46 10.19 -6.61 -17.93
CA GLU A 46 10.65 -5.98 -16.70
C GLU A 46 9.55 -5.09 -16.11
N VAL A 47 9.30 -5.26 -14.81
CA VAL A 47 8.36 -4.45 -14.03
C VAL A 47 9.06 -3.90 -12.81
N LYS A 48 9.04 -2.58 -12.63
CA LYS A 48 9.61 -1.91 -11.47
C LYS A 48 8.53 -1.27 -10.60
N VAL A 49 8.67 -1.44 -9.30
CA VAL A 49 7.77 -0.87 -8.30
C VAL A 49 8.54 0.14 -7.46
N TYR A 50 8.15 1.40 -7.58
CA TYR A 50 8.65 2.51 -6.78
C TYR A 50 7.64 2.82 -5.68
N PHE A 51 8.07 2.84 -4.42
CA PHE A 51 7.17 2.95 -3.30
C PHE A 51 7.76 3.73 -2.13
N GLY A 52 6.89 4.20 -1.26
CA GLY A 52 7.28 4.94 -0.05
C GLY A 52 6.57 6.29 0.06
N PRO A 53 7.12 7.24 0.85
CA PRO A 53 6.60 8.60 0.91
C PRO A 53 6.62 9.27 -0.47
N GLN A 54 5.50 9.87 -0.88
CA GLN A 54 5.34 10.44 -2.23
C GLN A 54 6.49 11.38 -2.63
N ALA A 55 6.97 12.21 -1.71
CA ALA A 55 8.08 13.14 -1.96
C ALA A 55 9.38 12.46 -2.43
N THR A 56 9.55 11.15 -2.17
CA THR A 56 10.78 10.43 -2.56
C THR A 56 10.79 9.96 -4.01
N TRP A 57 9.64 9.86 -4.66
CA TRP A 57 9.51 9.32 -6.03
C TRP A 57 8.68 10.22 -6.97
N ASN A 58 8.03 11.27 -6.47
CA ASN A 58 7.07 12.07 -7.25
C ASN A 58 7.67 12.66 -8.53
N GLU A 59 8.89 13.20 -8.48
CA GLU A 59 9.55 13.78 -9.67
C GLU A 59 9.90 12.71 -10.71
N GLU A 60 10.30 11.51 -10.27
CA GLU A 60 10.58 10.41 -11.18
C GLU A 60 9.29 9.89 -11.82
N ALA A 61 8.18 9.84 -11.08
CA ALA A 61 6.88 9.42 -11.58
C ALA A 61 6.35 10.32 -12.69
N LYS A 62 6.59 11.64 -12.66
CA LYS A 62 6.22 12.57 -13.73
C LYS A 62 6.78 12.13 -15.09
N ALA A 63 8.00 11.62 -15.09
CA ALA A 63 8.66 11.16 -16.31
C ALA A 63 8.28 9.72 -16.68
N LYS A 64 8.25 8.80 -15.71
CA LYS A 64 8.31 7.36 -15.95
C LYS A 64 7.05 6.58 -15.60
N ALA A 65 6.13 7.13 -14.80
CA ALA A 65 4.99 6.36 -14.33
C ALA A 65 4.10 5.88 -15.49
N ASP A 66 3.87 4.57 -15.51
CA ASP A 66 2.92 3.90 -16.39
C ASP A 66 1.65 3.53 -15.62
N ILE A 67 1.81 3.15 -14.34
CA ILE A 67 0.72 2.85 -13.42
C ILE A 67 0.98 3.57 -12.11
N LEU A 68 -0.03 4.26 -11.58
CA LEU A 68 -0.03 4.73 -10.21
C LEU A 68 -0.87 3.81 -9.35
N PHE A 69 -0.49 3.65 -8.08
CA PHE A 69 -1.29 2.88 -7.14
C PHE A 69 -1.49 3.64 -5.83
N GLY A 70 -2.65 3.42 -5.22
CA GLY A 70 -3.03 3.93 -3.91
C GLY A 70 -3.20 2.81 -2.89
N ALA A 71 -3.24 3.17 -1.62
CA ALA A 71 -3.52 2.25 -0.52
C ALA A 71 -4.80 2.65 0.24
N SER A 72 -5.57 3.54 -0.34
CA SER A 72 -6.93 3.97 -0.07
C SER A 72 -7.38 4.85 -1.23
N GLU A 73 -8.69 5.00 -1.43
CA GLU A 73 -9.26 5.92 -2.43
C GLU A 73 -8.69 7.33 -2.29
N GLN A 74 -8.66 7.87 -1.06
CA GLN A 74 -8.10 9.19 -0.80
C GLN A 74 -6.65 9.32 -1.29
N SER A 75 -5.81 8.32 -1.04
CA SER A 75 -4.41 8.36 -1.47
C SER A 75 -4.27 8.22 -2.97
N ALA A 76 -5.10 7.39 -3.61
CA ALA A 76 -5.10 7.22 -5.06
C ALA A 76 -5.51 8.50 -5.78
N LEU A 77 -6.59 9.15 -5.33
CA LEU A 77 -7.06 10.43 -5.85
C LEU A 77 -5.99 11.53 -5.75
N ALA A 78 -5.37 11.66 -4.58
CA ALA A 78 -4.35 12.68 -4.37
C ALA A 78 -3.13 12.46 -5.29
N ILE A 79 -2.64 11.23 -5.38
CA ILE A 79 -1.51 10.88 -6.24
C ILE A 79 -1.86 11.09 -7.72
N ALA A 80 -3.02 10.64 -8.18
CA ALA A 80 -3.44 10.80 -9.58
C ALA A 80 -3.66 12.27 -9.95
N ASN A 81 -4.21 13.10 -9.05
CA ASN A 81 -4.34 14.55 -9.27
C ASN A 81 -2.98 15.24 -9.44
N ASP A 82 -1.95 14.84 -8.71
CA ASP A 82 -0.59 15.40 -8.86
C ASP A 82 0.03 15.06 -10.22
N HIS A 83 -0.56 14.10 -10.95
CA HIS A 83 -0.14 13.61 -12.26
C HIS A 83 -1.27 13.67 -13.30
N ALA A 84 -2.21 14.63 -13.16
CA ALA A 84 -3.42 14.76 -14.00
C ALA A 84 -3.14 15.02 -15.49
N ASP A 85 -1.92 15.39 -15.86
CA ASP A 85 -1.46 15.46 -17.24
C ASP A 85 -1.38 14.09 -17.93
N LYS A 86 -1.19 13.02 -17.14
CA LYS A 86 -1.04 11.65 -17.64
C LYS A 86 -2.12 10.68 -17.18
N PHE A 87 -2.75 10.93 -16.04
CA PHE A 87 -3.68 10.01 -15.40
C PHE A 87 -5.04 10.67 -15.20
N ASP A 88 -6.11 9.93 -15.54
CA ASP A 88 -7.48 10.36 -15.29
C ASP A 88 -7.97 9.77 -13.95
N ILE A 89 -8.33 10.62 -13.01
CA ILE A 89 -8.87 10.21 -11.71
C ILE A 89 -10.15 9.36 -11.83
N HIS A 90 -10.91 9.52 -12.91
CA HIS A 90 -12.12 8.74 -13.17
C HIS A 90 -11.83 7.32 -13.65
N GLN A 91 -10.57 7.00 -13.94
CA GLN A 91 -10.10 5.67 -14.33
C GLN A 91 -9.41 4.92 -13.17
N ILE A 92 -9.48 5.45 -11.94
CA ILE A 92 -8.99 4.74 -10.76
C ILE A 92 -9.88 3.51 -10.51
N GLU A 93 -9.26 2.34 -10.42
CA GLU A 93 -9.95 1.08 -10.17
C GLU A 93 -9.56 0.50 -8.79
N PRO A 94 -10.52 0.28 -7.87
CA PRO A 94 -10.30 -0.48 -6.65
C PRO A 94 -10.15 -1.97 -7.01
N VAL A 95 -9.15 -2.63 -6.46
CA VAL A 95 -8.81 -4.03 -6.82
C VAL A 95 -8.95 -4.99 -5.66
N TYR A 96 -8.41 -4.64 -4.49
CA TYR A 96 -8.42 -5.47 -3.29
C TYR A 96 -8.72 -4.62 -2.06
N LEU A 97 -9.22 -5.27 -1.01
CA LEU A 97 -9.47 -4.67 0.30
C LEU A 97 -8.49 -5.21 1.33
N ARG A 98 -8.16 -4.40 2.31
CA ARG A 98 -7.47 -4.79 3.54
C ARG A 98 -8.15 -4.21 4.76
N GLU A 99 -7.97 -4.85 5.90
CA GLU A 99 -8.55 -4.41 7.16
C GLU A 99 -7.52 -3.74 8.07
N ALA A 100 -7.98 -2.79 8.88
CA ALA A 100 -7.21 -2.23 9.97
C ALA A 100 -7.14 -3.23 11.12
N VAL A 101 -5.99 -3.27 11.80
CA VAL A 101 -5.74 -4.12 12.96
C VAL A 101 -4.99 -3.33 14.03
N ILE A 102 -4.94 -3.89 15.23
CA ILE A 102 -4.07 -3.42 16.30
C ILE A 102 -2.80 -4.27 16.29
N LEU A 103 -1.63 -3.66 16.19
CA LEU A 103 -0.36 -4.33 16.43
C LEU A 103 0.10 -3.98 17.84
N VAL A 104 0.37 -4.98 18.67
CA VAL A 104 0.83 -4.83 20.05
C VAL A 104 2.27 -5.33 20.22
N LYS A 105 2.96 -4.86 21.25
CA LYS A 105 4.32 -5.31 21.56
C LYS A 105 4.37 -6.85 21.70
N PRO A 106 5.50 -7.49 21.38
CA PRO A 106 5.66 -8.94 21.53
C PRO A 106 5.31 -9.42 22.95
N GLY A 107 4.54 -10.51 23.04
CA GLY A 107 4.02 -11.04 24.29
C GLY A 107 2.81 -10.29 24.86
N ASN A 108 2.34 -9.25 24.17
CA ASN A 108 1.16 -8.47 24.56
C ASN A 108 1.12 -8.12 26.06
N PRO A 109 2.12 -7.40 26.60
CA PRO A 109 2.25 -7.18 28.04
C PRO A 109 1.08 -6.44 28.67
N LYS A 110 0.39 -5.61 27.91
CA LYS A 110 -0.83 -4.88 28.33
C LYS A 110 -2.10 -5.70 28.19
N LYS A 111 -2.03 -6.94 27.65
CA LYS A 111 -3.17 -7.83 27.43
C LYS A 111 -4.29 -7.14 26.67
N ILE A 112 -3.94 -6.47 25.56
CA ILE A 112 -4.87 -5.78 24.67
C ILE A 112 -5.59 -6.84 23.84
N THR A 113 -6.91 -6.82 23.81
CA THR A 113 -7.76 -7.76 23.08
C THR A 113 -8.67 -7.11 22.05
N GLY A 114 -8.73 -5.78 22.02
CA GLY A 114 -9.55 -5.00 21.10
C GLY A 114 -9.50 -3.50 21.39
N ILE A 115 -10.36 -2.75 20.73
CA ILE A 115 -10.45 -1.28 20.85
C ILE A 115 -10.90 -0.85 22.25
N GLN A 116 -11.77 -1.64 22.90
CA GLN A 116 -12.21 -1.30 24.26
C GLN A 116 -11.07 -1.27 25.27
N ASP A 117 -10.06 -2.13 25.09
CA ASP A 117 -8.86 -2.11 25.92
C ASP A 117 -8.00 -0.85 25.67
N LEU A 118 -7.94 -0.39 24.42
CA LEU A 118 -7.24 0.85 24.08
C LEU A 118 -7.92 2.11 24.61
N ILE A 119 -9.23 2.03 24.93
CA ILE A 119 -9.99 3.12 25.55
C ILE A 119 -9.87 3.12 27.06
N SER A 120 -9.85 1.92 27.69
CA SER A 120 -10.01 1.76 29.15
C SER A 120 -8.72 1.55 29.92
N LYS A 121 -7.66 1.05 29.28
CA LYS A 121 -6.38 0.77 29.92
C LYS A 121 -5.41 1.96 29.76
N ASP A 122 -4.42 2.05 30.63
CA ASP A 122 -3.31 2.98 30.50
C ASP A 122 -2.33 2.45 29.45
N VAL A 123 -2.49 2.90 28.22
CA VAL A 123 -1.73 2.47 27.03
C VAL A 123 -1.36 3.64 26.15
N GLY A 124 -0.20 3.58 25.52
CA GLY A 124 0.23 4.53 24.50
C GLY A 124 -0.01 3.97 23.10
N ILE A 125 -0.67 4.76 22.25
CA ILE A 125 -1.05 4.37 20.90
C ILE A 125 -0.29 5.21 19.87
N VAL A 126 0.26 4.59 18.83
CA VAL A 126 0.66 5.29 17.62
C VAL A 126 -0.36 5.06 16.52
N VAL A 127 -0.67 6.11 15.80
CA VAL A 127 -1.55 6.07 14.63
C VAL A 127 -0.85 6.71 13.43
N ASN A 128 -1.19 6.29 12.23
CA ASN A 128 -0.75 6.96 11.02
C ASN A 128 -1.68 8.14 10.74
N ASP A 129 -1.11 9.33 10.61
CA ASP A 129 -1.86 10.53 10.23
C ASP A 129 -0.95 11.48 9.44
N GLY A 130 -1.39 11.84 8.25
CA GLY A 130 -0.63 12.72 7.37
C GLY A 130 -0.66 14.20 7.76
N HIS A 131 -1.47 14.59 8.74
CA HIS A 131 -1.65 16.00 9.18
C HIS A 131 -1.92 16.98 8.03
N GLY A 132 -2.56 16.50 6.94
CA GLY A 132 -2.72 17.30 5.72
C GLY A 132 -1.43 17.58 4.95
N GLN A 133 -0.29 16.98 5.35
CA GLN A 133 1.02 17.21 4.74
C GLN A 133 1.53 16.01 3.96
N SER A 134 0.97 14.83 4.20
CA SER A 134 1.32 13.61 3.48
C SER A 134 0.09 12.74 3.20
N ASN A 135 0.12 12.04 2.05
CA ASN A 135 -0.91 11.10 1.67
C ASN A 135 -0.61 9.74 2.30
N THR A 136 -1.12 9.50 3.51
CA THR A 136 -1.09 8.18 4.12
C THR A 136 -2.49 7.61 4.25
N SER A 137 -2.67 6.35 3.86
CA SER A 137 -3.94 5.63 3.96
C SER A 137 -4.43 5.41 5.40
N GLY A 138 -3.59 5.73 6.38
CA GLY A 138 -3.94 5.66 7.80
C GLY A 138 -4.61 6.92 8.36
N THR A 139 -4.62 8.02 7.60
CA THR A 139 -5.26 9.27 8.06
C THR A 139 -6.74 9.06 8.35
N GLY A 140 -7.17 9.48 9.55
CA GLY A 140 -8.57 9.36 10.01
C GLY A 140 -9.03 7.94 10.41
N VAL A 141 -8.22 6.91 10.20
CA VAL A 141 -8.63 5.51 10.46
C VAL A 141 -8.99 5.26 11.91
N TRP A 142 -8.21 5.78 12.85
CA TRP A 142 -8.51 5.65 14.28
C TRP A 142 -9.86 6.29 14.64
N GLU A 143 -10.16 7.45 14.07
CA GLU A 143 -11.43 8.17 14.30
C GLU A 143 -12.60 7.42 13.67
N ASP A 144 -12.44 6.87 12.46
CA ASP A 144 -13.42 6.00 11.81
C ASP A 144 -13.75 4.76 12.66
N ILE A 145 -12.75 4.18 13.33
CA ILE A 145 -12.93 3.03 14.23
C ILE A 145 -13.72 3.44 15.47
N VAL A 146 -13.20 4.40 16.23
CA VAL A 146 -13.76 4.77 17.53
C VAL A 146 -15.06 5.55 17.38
N GLY A 147 -15.23 6.31 16.31
CA GLY A 147 -16.45 7.04 16.00
C GLY A 147 -17.69 6.13 15.85
N ARG A 148 -17.50 4.87 15.43
CA ARG A 148 -18.59 3.89 15.33
C ARG A 148 -19.21 3.52 16.68
N LEU A 149 -18.54 3.78 17.80
CA LEU A 149 -19.11 3.64 19.13
C LEU A 149 -20.20 4.69 19.43
N ALA A 150 -20.30 5.74 18.60
CA ALA A 150 -21.24 6.85 18.77
C ALA A 150 -21.20 7.47 20.18
N ASN A 151 -20.03 7.48 20.81
CA ASN A 151 -19.81 7.94 22.17
C ASN A 151 -18.61 8.88 22.24
N ILE A 152 -18.86 10.16 22.51
CA ILE A 152 -17.80 11.19 22.53
C ILE A 152 -16.79 10.98 23.66
N GLU A 153 -17.20 10.40 24.78
CA GLU A 153 -16.27 10.10 25.89
C GLU A 153 -15.25 9.02 25.46
N SER A 154 -15.70 7.99 24.74
CA SER A 154 -14.83 6.95 24.18
C SER A 154 -13.85 7.52 23.16
N VAL A 155 -14.30 8.39 22.27
CA VAL A 155 -13.45 9.10 21.30
C VAL A 155 -12.40 9.94 22.02
N SER A 156 -12.81 10.70 23.04
CA SER A 156 -11.91 11.55 23.83
C SER A 156 -10.86 10.73 24.59
N LYS A 157 -11.26 9.63 25.24
CA LYS A 157 -10.33 8.74 25.96
C LYS A 157 -9.31 8.12 25.00
N PHE A 158 -9.77 7.55 23.89
CA PHE A 158 -8.87 7.00 22.88
C PHE A 158 -7.88 8.05 22.36
N ARG A 159 -8.39 9.25 22.01
CA ARG A 159 -7.57 10.37 21.54
C ARG A 159 -6.47 10.75 22.54
N ASN A 160 -6.76 10.72 23.83
CA ASN A 160 -5.81 11.05 24.90
C ASN A 160 -4.70 9.99 25.04
N HIS A 161 -4.94 8.75 24.62
CA HIS A 161 -3.95 7.67 24.60
C HIS A 161 -3.04 7.70 23.36
N ILE A 162 -3.36 8.51 22.33
CA ILE A 162 -2.48 8.65 21.16
C ILE A 162 -1.26 9.49 21.55
N VAL A 163 -0.11 8.82 21.61
CA VAL A 163 1.18 9.46 21.95
C VAL A 163 1.90 9.99 20.71
N LEU A 164 1.57 9.46 19.53
CA LEU A 164 2.15 9.92 18.28
C LEU A 164 1.17 9.77 17.10
N PHE A 165 1.02 10.85 16.35
CA PHE A 165 0.45 10.89 15.01
C PHE A 165 1.60 10.81 14.01
N ALA A 166 1.83 9.64 13.43
CA ALA A 166 2.99 9.41 12.58
C ALA A 166 2.67 9.77 11.12
N PRO A 167 3.51 10.56 10.44
CA PRO A 167 3.23 11.03 9.08
C PRO A 167 3.28 9.92 8.01
N ASN A 168 3.82 8.77 8.34
CA ASN A 168 3.87 7.60 7.46
C ASN A 168 4.13 6.32 8.27
N SER A 169 3.95 5.16 7.62
CA SER A 169 4.14 3.85 8.28
C SER A 169 5.57 3.59 8.75
N GLY A 170 6.58 4.15 8.08
CA GLY A 170 7.98 4.02 8.51
C GLY A 170 8.23 4.71 9.85
N SER A 171 7.71 5.94 10.02
CA SER A 171 7.78 6.69 11.28
C SER A 171 6.98 6.01 12.39
N ALA A 172 5.78 5.49 12.09
CA ALA A 172 4.97 4.74 13.03
C ALA A 172 5.70 3.47 13.51
N ARG A 173 6.27 2.71 12.56
CA ARG A 173 7.07 1.51 12.85
C ARG A 173 8.25 1.83 13.76
N LYS A 174 8.98 2.90 13.47
CA LYS A 174 10.12 3.33 14.28
C LYS A 174 9.67 3.64 15.71
N ALA A 175 8.63 4.43 15.89
CA ALA A 175 8.08 4.75 17.20
C ALA A 175 7.60 3.49 17.93
N PHE A 176 6.88 2.61 17.23
CA PHE A 176 6.41 1.35 17.82
C PHE A 176 7.57 0.46 18.32
N LEU A 177 8.72 0.48 17.66
CA LEU A 177 9.89 -0.33 18.09
C LEU A 177 10.69 0.32 19.20
N GLU A 178 10.91 1.65 19.14
CA GLU A 178 11.94 2.34 19.91
C GLU A 178 11.37 3.14 21.08
N ASP A 179 10.10 3.54 21.04
CA ASP A 179 9.47 4.34 22.09
C ASP A 179 8.79 3.42 23.12
N GLU A 180 9.29 3.44 24.36
CA GLU A 180 8.72 2.65 25.46
C GLU A 180 7.31 3.10 25.87
N LYS A 181 6.88 4.31 25.49
CA LYS A 181 5.53 4.80 25.73
C LYS A 181 4.49 4.24 24.75
N VAL A 182 4.92 3.62 23.66
CA VAL A 182 4.04 3.04 22.66
C VAL A 182 3.79 1.58 22.97
N ASP A 183 2.57 1.21 23.29
CA ASP A 183 2.11 -0.16 23.54
C ASP A 183 1.42 -0.78 22.32
N ALA A 184 0.73 0.05 21.53
CA ALA A 184 -0.06 -0.39 20.38
C ALA A 184 0.11 0.54 19.18
N TRP A 185 -0.12 -0.04 17.99
CA TRP A 185 -0.14 0.69 16.72
C TRP A 185 -1.38 0.29 15.94
N ILE A 186 -2.22 1.28 15.59
CA ILE A 186 -3.31 1.08 14.65
C ILE A 186 -2.71 1.07 13.24
N THR A 187 -2.73 -0.10 12.62
CA THR A 187 -2.10 -0.33 11.33
C THR A 187 -2.94 -1.26 10.45
N TRP A 188 -2.33 -1.79 9.39
CA TRP A 188 -3.00 -2.65 8.43
C TRP A 188 -2.53 -4.09 8.57
N LYS A 189 -3.42 -5.04 8.31
CA LYS A 189 -3.16 -6.48 8.43
C LYS A 189 -1.99 -6.94 7.58
N ASP A 190 -1.86 -6.39 6.37
CA ASP A 190 -0.73 -6.69 5.48
C ASP A 190 0.64 -6.34 6.09
N TRP A 191 0.72 -5.24 6.85
CA TRP A 191 1.93 -4.88 7.59
C TRP A 191 2.28 -5.91 8.67
N ALA A 192 1.31 -6.32 9.45
CA ALA A 192 1.51 -7.33 10.51
C ALA A 192 1.95 -8.67 9.92
N ILE A 193 1.31 -9.11 8.83
CA ILE A 193 1.66 -10.37 8.16
C ILE A 193 3.05 -10.31 7.52
N ALA A 194 3.39 -9.20 6.86
CA ALA A 194 4.71 -9.02 6.23
C ALA A 194 5.86 -8.86 7.24
N ASN A 195 5.57 -8.52 8.49
CA ASN A 195 6.55 -8.27 9.54
C ASN A 195 6.22 -9.04 10.84
N PRO A 196 6.19 -10.37 10.83
CA PRO A 196 5.69 -11.18 11.96
C PRO A 196 6.51 -11.06 13.26
N LEU A 197 7.74 -10.56 13.17
CA LEU A 197 8.59 -10.33 14.35
C LEU A 197 8.40 -8.95 14.97
N LEU A 198 7.59 -8.09 14.37
CA LEU A 198 7.40 -6.72 14.82
C LEU A 198 6.55 -6.66 16.09
N GLY A 199 5.54 -7.52 16.20
CA GLY A 199 4.60 -7.56 17.30
C GLY A 199 3.53 -8.62 17.08
N GLU A 200 2.53 -8.65 17.95
CA GLU A 200 1.37 -9.53 17.83
C GLU A 200 0.17 -8.78 17.28
N MET A 201 -0.52 -9.39 16.33
CA MET A 201 -1.72 -8.82 15.74
C MET A 201 -2.93 -9.14 16.61
N VAL A 202 -3.68 -8.10 16.96
CA VAL A 202 -4.98 -8.18 17.62
C VAL A 202 -6.05 -7.68 16.67
N GLU A 203 -7.09 -8.46 16.48
CA GLU A 203 -8.24 -8.10 15.63
C GLU A 203 -9.04 -6.98 16.29
N ILE A 204 -9.59 -6.10 15.48
CA ILE A 204 -10.58 -5.11 15.90
C ILE A 204 -11.95 -5.79 15.93
N GLU A 205 -12.79 -5.42 16.89
CA GLU A 205 -14.16 -5.92 17.00
C GLU A 205 -14.92 -5.80 15.67
N PRO A 206 -15.67 -6.81 15.23
CA PRO A 206 -16.28 -6.85 13.89
C PRO A 206 -17.07 -5.60 13.50
N GLU A 207 -17.80 -5.02 14.44
CA GLU A 207 -18.62 -3.82 14.26
C GLU A 207 -17.80 -2.53 14.11
N LEU A 208 -16.52 -2.55 14.53
CA LEU A 208 -15.61 -1.41 14.48
C LEU A 208 -14.59 -1.51 13.34
N LYS A 209 -14.54 -2.63 12.61
CA LYS A 209 -13.56 -2.84 11.53
C LYS A 209 -13.65 -1.77 10.45
N VAL A 210 -12.50 -1.28 10.04
CA VAL A 210 -12.33 -0.34 8.92
C VAL A 210 -11.53 -1.02 7.83
N TYR A 211 -11.99 -0.84 6.61
CA TYR A 211 -11.35 -1.37 5.40
C TYR A 211 -10.89 -0.23 4.51
N ARG A 212 -9.79 -0.46 3.79
CA ARG A 212 -9.32 0.43 2.72
C ARG A 212 -8.91 -0.41 1.53
N ASP A 213 -9.08 0.18 0.38
CA ASP A 213 -8.81 -0.45 -0.91
C ASP A 213 -7.38 -0.22 -1.40
N PHE A 214 -6.89 -1.16 -2.16
CA PHE A 214 -5.77 -1.00 -3.07
C PHE A 214 -6.32 -0.61 -4.42
N ASN A 215 -5.90 0.54 -4.92
CA ASN A 215 -6.35 1.12 -6.17
C ASN A 215 -5.19 1.21 -7.14
N ILE A 216 -5.51 1.08 -8.43
CA ILE A 216 -4.59 1.28 -9.53
C ILE A 216 -5.21 2.21 -10.56
N VAL A 217 -4.36 2.95 -11.26
CA VAL A 217 -4.76 3.74 -12.43
C VAL A 217 -3.68 3.64 -13.49
N LEU A 218 -4.09 3.39 -14.73
CA LEU A 218 -3.22 3.29 -15.89
C LEU A 218 -3.08 4.67 -16.54
N LYS A 219 -1.90 4.98 -17.06
CA LYS A 219 -1.68 6.23 -17.80
C LYS A 219 -2.52 6.30 -19.08
N ASN A 220 -2.86 7.49 -19.49
CA ASN A 220 -3.47 7.74 -20.79
C ASN A 220 -2.52 7.27 -21.92
N HIS A 221 -3.08 6.70 -22.99
CA HIS A 221 -2.32 6.19 -24.13
C HIS A 221 -1.26 5.13 -23.75
N ALA A 222 -1.63 4.21 -22.86
CA ALA A 222 -0.78 3.09 -22.47
C ALA A 222 -0.50 2.16 -23.68
N SER A 223 0.68 1.56 -23.67
CA SER A 223 1.04 0.50 -24.62
C SER A 223 0.31 -0.81 -24.31
N ALA A 224 0.31 -1.75 -25.24
CA ALA A 224 -0.28 -3.07 -25.03
C ALA A 224 0.37 -3.84 -23.86
N ASP A 225 1.65 -3.64 -23.62
CA ASP A 225 2.37 -4.28 -22.52
C ASP A 225 1.99 -3.73 -21.15
N GLU A 226 1.84 -2.42 -21.04
CA GLU A 226 1.38 -1.74 -19.84
C GLU A 226 -0.07 -2.11 -19.50
N GLU A 227 -0.94 -2.13 -20.52
CA GLU A 227 -2.32 -2.61 -20.39
C GLU A 227 -2.36 -4.08 -19.93
N ALA A 228 -1.54 -4.95 -20.52
CA ALA A 228 -1.49 -6.35 -20.14
C ALA A 228 -1.07 -6.55 -18.67
N PHE A 229 -0.08 -5.78 -18.18
CA PHE A 229 0.29 -5.83 -16.78
C PHE A 229 -0.78 -5.24 -15.85
N PHE A 230 -1.43 -4.15 -16.26
CA PHE A 230 -2.55 -3.56 -15.53
C PHE A 230 -3.69 -4.58 -15.35
N GLN A 231 -4.06 -5.33 -16.40
CA GLN A 231 -5.03 -6.39 -16.30
C GLN A 231 -4.53 -7.57 -15.45
N PHE A 232 -3.25 -7.90 -15.51
CA PHE A 232 -2.64 -8.94 -14.67
C PHE A 232 -2.76 -8.62 -13.18
N LEU A 233 -2.63 -7.35 -12.77
CA LEU A 233 -2.81 -6.93 -11.37
C LEU A 233 -4.21 -7.29 -10.81
N LYS A 234 -5.21 -7.43 -11.68
CA LYS A 234 -6.61 -7.78 -11.32
C LYS A 234 -6.89 -9.27 -11.43
N SER A 235 -5.96 -10.07 -11.95
CA SER A 235 -6.11 -11.51 -12.19
C SER A 235 -6.16 -12.33 -10.90
N ASP A 236 -6.65 -13.55 -11.01
CA ASP A 236 -6.64 -14.51 -9.89
C ASP A 236 -5.21 -14.86 -9.46
N SER A 237 -4.26 -14.90 -10.38
CA SER A 237 -2.84 -15.12 -10.06
C SER A 237 -2.28 -14.04 -9.16
N ALA A 238 -2.53 -12.77 -9.48
CA ALA A 238 -2.14 -11.64 -8.63
C ALA A 238 -2.92 -11.68 -7.30
N TYR A 239 -4.22 -11.98 -7.32
CA TYR A 239 -5.02 -12.09 -6.11
C TYR A 239 -4.48 -13.15 -5.14
N GLN A 240 -4.04 -14.32 -5.61
CA GLN A 240 -3.45 -15.34 -4.73
C GLN A 240 -2.19 -14.83 -4.02
N VAL A 241 -1.42 -13.95 -4.64
CA VAL A 241 -0.28 -13.28 -3.99
C VAL A 241 -0.77 -12.31 -2.93
N PHE A 242 -1.66 -11.38 -3.28
CA PHE A 242 -2.20 -10.41 -2.33
C PHE A 242 -2.88 -11.07 -1.12
N LYS A 243 -3.61 -12.17 -1.35
CA LYS A 243 -4.29 -12.94 -0.30
C LYS A 243 -3.32 -13.49 0.76
N LYS A 244 -2.10 -13.88 0.41
CA LYS A 244 -1.07 -14.32 1.37
C LYS A 244 -0.74 -13.24 2.40
N TYR A 245 -0.90 -11.97 2.02
CA TYR A 245 -0.65 -10.81 2.86
C TYR A 245 -1.91 -10.21 3.48
N GLY A 246 -3.03 -10.96 3.49
CA GLY A 246 -4.26 -10.55 4.17
C GLY A 246 -5.17 -9.61 3.37
N TRP A 247 -4.90 -9.42 2.08
CA TRP A 247 -5.80 -8.72 1.16
C TRP A 247 -6.90 -9.65 0.66
N PHE A 248 -8.07 -9.11 0.34
CA PHE A 248 -9.24 -9.88 -0.13
C PHE A 248 -10.06 -9.09 -1.18
N LYS A 249 -11.00 -9.78 -1.83
CA LYS A 249 -12.00 -9.22 -2.76
C LYS A 249 -13.35 -9.17 -2.09
#